data_0688146dbca6f6b61d0e775fd045d3e5
#
_entry.id   0688146dbca6f6b61d0e775fd045d3e5
#
_cell.length_a   1.000
_cell.length_b   1.000
_cell.length_c   1.000
_cell.angle_alpha   90.00
_cell.angle_beta   90.00
_cell.angle_gamma   90.00
#
_symmetry.space_group_name_H-M   'P 1'
#
loop_
_entity.id
_entity.type
_entity.pdbx_description
1 polymer ?
#
loop_
_entity_poly.entity_id
_entity_poly.type
_entity_poly.pdbx_seq_one_letter_code
_entity_poly.pdbx_strand_id
1 'polypeptide(L)'
;MVSLVVEHRWKEKNAQDAFKVVGSIIDMQKNGKLPSGFTLKSVNVVENERMAVCEWDAPSVDDFKGLLEKVNPPTKHEVYLSKRLL
;
A
#
# COMPACT_ATOMS: atom_id res chain seq x y z
N MET A 1 9.23 8.73 -12.04
CA MET A 1 8.10 8.20 -11.27
C MET A 1 7.76 6.81 -11.77
N VAL A 2 7.47 5.90 -10.87
CA VAL A 2 7.14 4.52 -11.21
C VAL A 2 5.74 4.18 -10.71
N SER A 3 5.08 3.22 -11.39
CA SER A 3 3.83 2.66 -10.94
C SER A 3 4.10 1.32 -10.28
N LEU A 4 3.46 1.08 -9.14
CA LEU A 4 3.68 -0.09 -8.31
C LEU A 4 2.36 -0.77 -7.99
N VAL A 5 2.40 -2.10 -7.89
CA VAL A 5 1.36 -2.91 -7.27
C VAL A 5 1.95 -3.52 -6.01
N VAL A 6 1.24 -3.40 -4.92
CA VAL A 6 1.68 -3.91 -3.63
C VAL A 6 0.66 -4.90 -3.10
N GLU A 7 1.10 -6.12 -2.82
CA GLU A 7 0.29 -7.11 -2.12
C GLU A 7 0.59 -7.04 -0.63
N HIS A 8 -0.46 -6.92 0.18
CA HIS A 8 -0.38 -7.03 1.63
C HIS A 8 -1.14 -8.28 2.05
N ARG A 9 -0.51 -9.12 2.86
CA ARG A 9 -1.15 -10.32 3.40
C ARG A 9 -1.04 -10.29 4.93
N TRP A 10 -2.10 -10.74 5.60
CA TRP A 10 -2.16 -10.76 7.06
C TRP A 10 -2.75 -12.06 7.58
N LYS A 11 -2.52 -12.32 8.87
CA LYS A 11 -3.17 -13.41 9.59
C LYS A 11 -4.51 -12.90 10.14
N GLU A 12 -5.46 -13.80 10.36
CA GLU A 12 -6.79 -13.46 10.90
C GLU A 12 -6.71 -12.59 12.15
N LYS A 13 -5.80 -12.90 13.07
CA LYS A 13 -5.60 -12.12 14.29
C LYS A 13 -5.12 -10.69 14.06
N ASN A 14 -4.58 -10.38 12.89
CA ASN A 14 -4.05 -9.06 12.54
C ASN A 14 -4.99 -8.26 11.62
N ALA A 15 -6.16 -8.79 11.28
CA ALA A 15 -7.05 -8.17 10.31
C ALA A 15 -7.43 -6.74 10.69
N GLN A 16 -7.82 -6.51 11.95
CA GLN A 16 -8.21 -5.17 12.41
C GLN A 16 -7.04 -4.19 12.34
N ASP A 17 -5.85 -4.61 12.74
CA ASP A 17 -4.66 -3.78 12.69
C ASP A 17 -4.29 -3.45 11.25
N ALA A 18 -4.40 -4.41 10.34
CA ALA A 18 -4.17 -4.18 8.92
C ALA A 18 -5.15 -3.15 8.36
N PHE A 19 -6.43 -3.26 8.67
CA PHE A 19 -7.44 -2.29 8.21
C PHE A 19 -7.22 -0.90 8.78
N LYS A 20 -6.78 -0.78 10.04
CA LYS A 20 -6.43 0.52 10.63
C LYS A 20 -5.30 1.20 9.88
N VAL A 21 -4.25 0.46 9.54
CA VAL A 21 -3.11 1.01 8.80
C VAL A 21 -3.55 1.45 7.40
N VAL A 22 -4.29 0.62 6.70
CA VAL A 22 -4.82 0.96 5.37
C VAL A 22 -5.71 2.20 5.45
N GLY A 23 -6.59 2.27 6.43
CA GLY A 23 -7.45 3.43 6.65
C GLY A 23 -6.67 4.71 6.90
N SER A 24 -5.59 4.63 7.70
CA SER A 24 -4.72 5.77 7.97
C SER A 24 -4.05 6.29 6.68
N ILE A 25 -3.59 5.38 5.85
CA ILE A 25 -2.93 5.76 4.58
C ILE A 25 -3.94 6.40 3.62
N ILE A 26 -5.15 5.86 3.54
CA ILE A 26 -6.23 6.45 2.74
C ILE A 26 -6.53 7.88 3.22
N ASP A 27 -6.61 8.07 4.53
CA ASP A 27 -6.84 9.39 5.11
C ASP A 27 -5.70 10.36 4.79
N MET A 28 -4.46 9.91 4.87
CA MET A 28 -3.31 10.72 4.48
C MET A 28 -3.38 11.12 3.01
N GLN A 29 -3.78 10.22 2.14
CA GLN A 29 -3.97 10.52 0.72
C GLN A 29 -5.05 11.58 0.52
N LYS A 30 -6.20 11.42 1.16
CA LYS A 30 -7.32 12.37 1.04
C LYS A 30 -6.97 13.76 1.57
N ASN A 31 -6.15 13.83 2.60
CA ASN A 31 -5.76 15.09 3.25
C ASN A 31 -4.47 15.69 2.69
N GLY A 32 -3.89 15.10 1.66
CA GLY A 32 -2.66 15.58 1.05
C GLY A 32 -1.44 15.47 1.94
N LYS A 33 -1.44 14.53 2.88
CA LYS A 33 -0.36 14.37 3.88
C LYS A 33 0.68 13.31 3.52
N LEU A 34 0.52 12.61 2.39
CA LEU A 34 1.55 11.68 1.92
C LEU A 34 2.79 12.47 1.49
N PRO A 35 4.00 11.88 1.63
CA PRO A 35 5.20 12.54 1.15
C PRO A 35 5.10 12.89 -0.34
N SER A 36 5.81 13.93 -0.75
CA SER A 36 5.84 14.38 -2.14
C SER A 36 6.26 13.24 -3.08
N GLY A 37 5.55 13.09 -4.18
CA GLY A 37 5.82 12.06 -5.17
C GLY A 37 5.10 10.72 -4.93
N PHE A 38 4.42 10.56 -3.81
CA PHE A 38 3.63 9.35 -3.51
C PHE A 38 2.14 9.60 -3.73
N THR A 39 1.51 8.73 -4.49
CA THR A 39 0.06 8.77 -4.71
C THR A 39 -0.51 7.36 -4.58
N LEU A 40 -1.44 7.18 -3.67
CA LEU A 40 -2.23 5.94 -3.57
C LEU A 40 -3.36 6.03 -4.59
N LYS A 41 -3.36 5.13 -5.56
CA LYS A 41 -4.32 5.15 -6.67
C LYS A 41 -5.53 4.28 -6.41
N SER A 42 -5.35 3.12 -5.79
CA SER A 42 -6.44 2.21 -5.45
C SER A 42 -6.07 1.30 -4.31
N VAL A 43 -7.08 0.83 -3.60
CA VAL A 43 -6.97 -0.21 -2.58
C VAL A 43 -8.10 -1.20 -2.82
N ASN A 44 -7.74 -2.46 -3.05
CA ASN A 44 -8.70 -3.54 -3.22
C ASN A 44 -8.45 -4.60 -2.16
N VAL A 45 -9.49 -4.96 -1.41
CA VAL A 45 -9.40 -5.96 -0.36
C VAL A 45 -10.02 -7.26 -0.84
N VAL A 46 -9.29 -8.36 -0.71
CA VAL A 46 -9.76 -9.71 -0.99
C VAL A 46 -9.87 -10.43 0.35
N GLU A 47 -11.05 -10.32 0.97
CA GLU A 47 -11.23 -10.74 2.37
C GLU A 47 -10.97 -12.22 2.60
N ASN A 48 -11.51 -13.09 1.74
CA ASN A 48 -11.34 -14.55 1.89
C ASN A 48 -9.88 -15.01 1.73
N GLU A 49 -9.03 -14.19 1.13
CA GLU A 49 -7.60 -14.49 1.01
C GLU A 49 -6.75 -13.74 2.03
N ARG A 50 -7.36 -12.95 2.90
CA ARG A 50 -6.68 -12.09 3.88
C ARG A 50 -5.60 -11.24 3.20
N MET A 51 -5.99 -10.57 2.13
CA MET A 51 -5.07 -9.86 1.26
C MET A 51 -5.67 -8.52 0.85
N ALA A 52 -4.80 -7.54 0.66
CA ALA A 52 -5.15 -6.28 0.00
C ALA A 52 -4.16 -6.04 -1.13
N VAL A 53 -4.64 -5.48 -2.23
CA VAL A 53 -3.83 -5.10 -3.37
C VAL A 53 -3.96 -3.60 -3.55
N CYS A 54 -2.85 -2.90 -3.46
CA CYS A 54 -2.79 -1.44 -3.58
C CYS A 54 -2.03 -1.06 -4.84
N GLU A 55 -2.50 -0.02 -5.52
CA GLU A 55 -1.77 0.58 -6.64
C GLU A 55 -1.24 1.94 -6.21
N TRP A 56 0.02 2.19 -6.52
CA TRP A 56 0.72 3.40 -6.14
C TRP A 56 1.50 4.01 -7.30
N ASP A 57 1.65 5.34 -7.26
CA ASP A 57 2.75 6.03 -7.95
C ASP A 57 3.76 6.46 -6.89
N ALA A 58 5.03 6.30 -7.17
CA ALA A 58 6.12 6.66 -6.27
C ALA A 58 7.32 7.16 -7.08
N PRO A 59 8.26 7.89 -6.43
CA PRO A 59 9.47 8.34 -7.13
C PRO A 59 10.33 7.17 -7.61
N SER A 60 10.46 6.13 -6.80
CA SER A 60 11.20 4.92 -7.12
C SER A 60 10.73 3.75 -6.26
N VAL A 61 11.16 2.54 -6.62
CA VAL A 61 10.90 1.34 -5.79
C VAL A 61 11.56 1.48 -4.43
N ASP A 62 12.80 1.95 -4.39
CA ASP A 62 13.55 2.10 -3.14
C ASP A 62 12.92 3.13 -2.21
N ASP A 63 12.44 4.24 -2.75
CA ASP A 63 11.72 5.25 -1.97
C ASP A 63 10.44 4.68 -1.38
N PHE A 64 9.71 3.86 -2.16
CA PHE A 64 8.50 3.22 -1.68
C PHE A 64 8.79 2.21 -0.56
N LYS A 65 9.83 1.41 -0.70
CA LYS A 65 10.27 0.49 0.36
C LYS A 65 10.63 1.25 1.64
N GLY A 66 11.27 2.40 1.50
CA GLY A 66 11.55 3.28 2.64
C GLY A 66 10.29 3.77 3.34
N LEU A 67 9.25 4.12 2.57
CA LEU A 67 7.96 4.50 3.13
C LEU A 67 7.32 3.33 3.90
N LEU A 68 7.36 2.12 3.34
CA LEU A 68 6.85 0.93 4.02
C LEU A 68 7.56 0.65 5.34
N GLU A 69 8.87 0.84 5.39
CA GLU A 69 9.64 0.68 6.62
C GLU A 69 9.19 1.65 7.71
N LYS A 70 8.90 2.90 7.34
CA LYS A 70 8.41 3.91 8.27
C LYS A 70 7.02 3.61 8.78
N VAL A 71 6.12 3.18 7.90
CA VAL A 71 4.74 2.83 8.24
C VAL A 71 4.70 1.54 9.04
N ASN A 72 5.58 0.60 8.71
CA ASN A 72 5.69 -0.71 9.34
C ASN A 72 4.33 -1.39 9.53
N PRO A 73 3.59 -1.66 8.43
CA PRO A 73 2.27 -2.27 8.54
C PRO A 73 2.36 -3.70 9.10
N PRO A 74 1.33 -4.16 9.85
CA PRO A 74 1.31 -5.51 10.43
C PRO A 74 0.96 -6.57 9.39
N THR A 75 1.57 -6.50 8.22
CA THR A 75 1.31 -7.39 7.09
C THR A 75 2.62 -7.83 6.48
N LYS A 76 2.59 -8.98 5.80
CA LYS A 76 3.63 -9.29 4.83
C LYS A 76 3.27 -8.57 3.55
N HIS A 77 4.25 -7.95 2.92
CA HIS A 77 4.01 -7.21 1.70
C HIS A 77 5.05 -7.53 0.65
N GLU A 78 4.62 -7.48 -0.60
CA GLU A 78 5.48 -7.59 -1.76
C GLU A 78 5.20 -6.44 -2.71
N VAL A 79 6.26 -5.87 -3.27
CA VAL A 79 6.19 -4.70 -4.13
C VAL A 79 6.62 -5.08 -5.53
N TYR A 80 5.78 -4.79 -6.52
CA TYR A 80 6.04 -5.09 -7.92
C TYR A 80 5.97 -3.83 -8.76
N LEU A 81 6.90 -3.68 -9.69
CA LEU A 81 6.75 -2.71 -10.76
C LEU A 81 5.58 -3.13 -11.64
N SER A 82 4.71 -2.20 -11.97
CA SER A 82 3.57 -2.49 -12.83
C SER A 82 3.56 -1.58 -14.05
N LYS A 83 2.96 -2.10 -15.12
CA LYS A 83 2.77 -1.36 -16.35
C LYS A 83 1.34 -1.56 -16.80
N ARG A 84 0.62 -0.45 -16.97
CA ARG A 84 -0.74 -0.51 -17.49
C ARG A 84 -0.71 -0.78 -19.00
N LEU A 85 -1.41 -1.84 -19.43
CA LEU A 85 -1.55 -2.18 -20.84
C LEU A 85 -2.92 -1.79 -21.41
N LEU A 86 -3.86 -1.48 -20.53
CA LEU A 86 -5.22 -1.12 -20.92
C LEU A 86 -5.71 0.09 -20.15
#